data_00d93cd68f2073ae164bf9a95205156f
#
_entry.id   00d93cd68f2073ae164bf9a95205156f
#
_cell.length_a   1.000
_cell.length_b   1.000
_cell.length_c   1.000
_cell.angle_alpha   90.00
_cell.angle_beta   90.00
_cell.angle_gamma   90.00
#
_symmetry.space_group_name_H-M   'P 1'
#
loop_
_entity.id
_entity.type
_entity.pdbx_description
1 polymer ?
#
loop_
_entity_poly.entity_id
_entity_poly.type
_entity_poly.pdbx_seq_one_letter_code
_entity_poly.pdbx_strand_id
1 'polypeptide(L)'
;MIAFAGFLLVIVFMTLLMKKKLSAMVGLILLPILFAIVLGFGPNIGDMALAGIKQVAPTAVMIAFAMIYFLIMIDTGLFDPLINAILKATKGDPVRVVVGTALLAGLVSLDGDGATTYIITTSAMLAVHRKLKIDPVILPTLAIMQNGVMNITPWGGPTARVMAALNLDASQLFTPLIPGMFIGTAWILFVAYRFGIAERKRLGVLNPVCTETAAVSEFTVELDEGAAALKRPKMFWINLTLTVILMVCLVGGFLPLNVLFMVGTAITLLINYPNLKVQAERISYYGTNVLPNISMVLGAGIFTGIMSGTKMIDAMAKTLTNNIPESMGPHLALITGLTSLPFDYFLTMMLTILG
;
A
#
# COMPACT_ATOMS: atom_id res chain seq x y z
N MET A 1 -11.92 27.91 21.74
CA MET A 1 -13.08 27.03 21.57
C MET A 1 -12.95 26.14 20.34
N ILE A 2 -12.75 26.68 19.14
CA ILE A 2 -12.64 25.91 17.86
C ILE A 2 -11.44 24.93 17.89
N ALA A 3 -10.26 25.35 18.36
CA ALA A 3 -9.10 24.46 18.48
C ALA A 3 -9.36 23.26 19.41
N PHE A 4 -10.00 23.52 20.56
CA PHE A 4 -10.39 22.47 21.49
C PHE A 4 -11.35 21.46 20.87
N ALA A 5 -12.33 21.94 20.11
CA ALA A 5 -13.26 21.06 19.38
C ALA A 5 -12.52 20.20 18.34
N GLY A 6 -11.54 20.74 17.62
CA GLY A 6 -10.71 19.99 16.69
C GLY A 6 -9.89 18.89 17.36
N PHE A 7 -9.21 19.21 18.48
CA PHE A 7 -8.48 18.18 19.24
C PHE A 7 -9.42 17.12 19.83
N LEU A 8 -10.56 17.54 20.37
CA LEU A 8 -11.55 16.62 20.92
C LEU A 8 -12.11 15.68 19.82
N LEU A 9 -12.39 16.20 18.62
CA LEU A 9 -12.84 15.40 17.49
C LEU A 9 -11.82 14.31 17.15
N VAL A 10 -10.54 14.66 17.05
CA VAL A 10 -9.47 13.69 16.78
C VAL A 10 -9.38 12.63 17.88
N ILE A 11 -9.43 13.04 19.14
CA ILE A 11 -9.37 12.12 20.30
C ILE A 11 -10.58 11.17 20.30
N VAL A 12 -11.78 11.69 20.07
CA VAL A 12 -13.01 10.89 20.00
C VAL A 12 -12.95 9.91 18.84
N PHE A 13 -12.53 10.37 17.64
CA PHE A 13 -12.35 9.52 16.48
C PHE A 13 -11.40 8.35 16.78
N MET A 14 -10.19 8.66 17.28
CA MET A 14 -9.20 7.63 17.61
C MET A 14 -9.71 6.68 18.71
N THR A 15 -10.36 7.18 19.73
CA THR A 15 -10.91 6.36 20.82
C THR A 15 -11.98 5.39 20.32
N LEU A 16 -12.92 5.85 19.49
CA LEU A 16 -13.99 5.02 18.95
C LEU A 16 -13.46 3.98 17.95
N LEU A 17 -12.46 4.36 17.15
CA LEU A 17 -11.78 3.46 16.22
C LEU A 17 -11.06 2.34 16.98
N MET A 18 -10.26 2.70 18.00
CA MET A 18 -9.51 1.75 18.82
C MET A 18 -10.43 0.80 19.59
N LYS A 19 -11.56 1.30 20.11
CA LYS A 19 -12.58 0.47 20.78
C LYS A 19 -13.43 -0.35 19.79
N LYS A 20 -13.11 -0.34 18.48
CA LYS A 20 -13.87 -1.02 17.42
C LYS A 20 -15.38 -0.71 17.41
N LYS A 21 -15.78 0.42 17.97
CA LYS A 21 -17.19 0.87 17.98
C LYS A 21 -17.60 1.55 16.70
N LEU A 22 -16.63 1.98 15.89
CA LEU A 22 -16.87 2.70 14.65
C LEU A 22 -15.85 2.25 13.59
N SER A 23 -16.31 2.03 12.36
CA SER A 23 -15.37 1.80 11.25
C SER A 23 -14.69 3.12 10.87
N ALA A 24 -13.46 3.05 10.34
CA ALA A 24 -12.70 4.24 9.95
C ALA A 24 -13.49 5.12 8.96
N MET A 25 -14.12 4.51 7.94
CA MET A 25 -14.93 5.23 6.96
C MET A 25 -16.09 5.99 7.61
N VAL A 26 -16.85 5.31 8.46
CA VAL A 26 -18.02 5.93 9.13
C VAL A 26 -17.58 7.05 10.07
N GLY A 27 -16.46 6.85 10.79
CA GLY A 27 -15.90 7.86 11.68
C GLY A 27 -15.42 9.11 10.95
N LEU A 28 -14.73 8.94 9.81
CA LEU A 28 -14.27 10.05 8.98
C LEU A 28 -15.41 10.89 8.39
N ILE A 29 -16.59 10.29 8.19
CA ILE A 29 -17.75 10.99 7.64
C ILE A 29 -18.61 11.59 8.74
N LEU A 30 -19.05 10.78 9.72
CA LEU A 30 -20.07 11.22 10.66
C LEU A 30 -19.56 12.14 11.77
N LEU A 31 -18.34 11.87 12.30
CA LEU A 31 -17.86 12.67 13.45
C LEU A 31 -17.63 14.15 13.09
N PRO A 32 -16.95 14.50 11.98
CA PRO A 32 -16.79 15.92 11.65
C PRO A 32 -18.14 16.62 11.37
N ILE A 33 -19.11 15.92 10.79
CA ILE A 33 -20.46 16.44 10.58
C ILE A 33 -21.13 16.75 11.90
N LEU A 34 -21.10 15.81 12.87
CA LEU A 34 -21.68 16.02 14.20
C LEU A 34 -21.05 17.19 14.92
N PHE A 35 -19.71 17.29 14.91
CA PHE A 35 -19.00 18.40 15.52
C PHE A 35 -19.32 19.75 14.83
N ALA A 36 -19.43 19.78 13.50
CA ALA A 36 -19.80 20.98 12.77
C ALA A 36 -21.22 21.44 13.11
N ILE A 37 -22.18 20.51 13.28
CA ILE A 37 -23.53 20.83 13.73
C ILE A 37 -23.52 21.46 15.13
N VAL A 38 -22.82 20.84 16.07
CA VAL A 38 -22.71 21.34 17.46
C VAL A 38 -22.06 22.72 17.52
N LEU A 39 -21.13 23.02 16.62
CA LEU A 39 -20.46 24.31 16.52
C LEU A 39 -21.26 25.39 15.76
N GLY A 40 -22.45 25.06 15.24
CA GLY A 40 -23.31 25.99 14.55
C GLY A 40 -23.04 26.16 13.05
N PHE A 41 -22.20 25.31 12.45
CA PHE A 41 -21.89 25.34 11.01
C PHE A 41 -22.86 24.53 10.16
N GLY A 42 -24.01 24.09 10.70
CA GLY A 42 -24.99 23.23 10.03
C GLY A 42 -25.31 23.61 8.59
N PRO A 43 -25.63 24.88 8.28
CA PRO A 43 -25.98 25.31 6.92
C PRO A 43 -24.88 25.10 5.87
N ASN A 44 -23.61 25.12 6.27
CA ASN A 44 -22.46 25.12 5.37
C ASN A 44 -21.80 23.74 5.24
N ILE A 45 -22.31 22.71 5.91
CA ILE A 45 -21.71 21.37 5.94
C ILE A 45 -21.61 20.77 4.54
N GLY A 46 -22.65 20.92 3.73
CA GLY A 46 -22.71 20.39 2.37
C GLY A 46 -21.56 20.95 1.50
N ASP A 47 -21.37 22.26 1.52
CA ASP A 47 -20.34 22.93 0.73
C ASP A 47 -18.93 22.55 1.22
N MET A 48 -18.72 22.51 2.53
CA MET A 48 -17.45 22.11 3.14
C MET A 48 -17.10 20.64 2.80
N ALA A 49 -18.06 19.74 2.93
CA ALA A 49 -17.88 18.33 2.58
C ALA A 49 -17.60 18.15 1.09
N LEU A 50 -18.35 18.85 0.22
CA LEU A 50 -18.16 18.80 -1.23
C LEU A 50 -16.81 19.37 -1.66
N ALA A 51 -16.34 20.45 -1.02
CA ALA A 51 -15.01 21.00 -1.26
C ALA A 51 -13.93 19.99 -0.92
N GLY A 52 -14.04 19.28 0.23
CA GLY A 52 -13.13 18.23 0.61
C GLY A 52 -13.14 17.03 -0.35
N ILE A 53 -14.32 16.60 -0.79
CA ILE A 53 -14.43 15.53 -1.80
C ILE A 53 -13.74 15.94 -3.10
N LYS A 54 -14.01 17.16 -3.62
CA LYS A 54 -13.38 17.67 -4.85
C LYS A 54 -11.86 17.68 -4.75
N GLN A 55 -11.32 18.02 -3.58
CA GLN A 55 -9.89 18.06 -3.32
C GLN A 55 -9.24 16.67 -3.44
N VAL A 56 -9.87 15.62 -2.90
CA VAL A 56 -9.29 14.27 -2.86
C VAL A 56 -9.73 13.40 -4.06
N ALA A 57 -10.70 13.83 -4.86
CA ALA A 57 -11.22 13.03 -5.97
C ALA A 57 -10.14 12.59 -6.97
N PRO A 58 -9.16 13.44 -7.39
CA PRO A 58 -8.09 13.01 -8.28
C PRO A 58 -7.26 11.86 -7.68
N THR A 59 -6.98 11.93 -6.39
CA THR A 59 -6.24 10.89 -5.66
C THR A 59 -7.04 9.59 -5.56
N ALA A 60 -8.33 9.67 -5.27
CA ALA A 60 -9.22 8.51 -5.21
C ALA A 60 -9.30 7.80 -6.57
N VAL A 61 -9.43 8.56 -7.66
CA VAL A 61 -9.41 8.03 -9.04
C VAL A 61 -8.08 7.36 -9.35
N MET A 62 -6.96 8.00 -8.99
CA MET A 62 -5.63 7.45 -9.21
C MET A 62 -5.47 6.09 -8.52
N ILE A 63 -5.81 5.98 -7.22
CA ILE A 63 -5.72 4.72 -6.47
C ILE A 63 -6.59 3.65 -7.12
N ALA A 64 -7.84 3.99 -7.47
CA ALA A 64 -8.77 3.05 -8.08
C ALA A 64 -8.17 2.39 -9.31
N PHE A 65 -7.74 3.20 -10.26
CA PHE A 65 -7.26 2.70 -11.55
C PHE A 65 -5.85 2.11 -11.45
N ALA A 66 -4.99 2.60 -10.56
CA ALA A 66 -3.71 1.97 -10.29
C ALA A 66 -3.87 0.56 -9.73
N MET A 67 -4.73 0.38 -8.72
CA MET A 67 -5.02 -0.95 -8.16
C MET A 67 -5.59 -1.90 -9.22
N ILE A 68 -6.59 -1.46 -10.01
CA ILE A 68 -7.16 -2.28 -11.09
C ILE A 68 -6.07 -2.65 -12.10
N TYR A 69 -5.22 -1.71 -12.51
CA TYR A 69 -4.13 -1.94 -13.44
C TYR A 69 -3.20 -3.05 -12.94
N PHE A 70 -2.70 -2.93 -11.71
CA PHE A 70 -1.78 -3.93 -11.16
C PHE A 70 -2.45 -5.28 -10.92
N LEU A 71 -3.72 -5.31 -10.48
CA LEU A 71 -4.47 -6.56 -10.34
C LEU A 71 -4.64 -7.28 -11.68
N ILE A 72 -4.90 -6.55 -12.78
CA ILE A 72 -4.90 -7.13 -14.13
C ILE A 72 -3.52 -7.71 -14.48
N MET A 73 -2.45 -6.98 -14.19
CA MET A 73 -1.08 -7.44 -14.47
C MET A 73 -0.72 -8.70 -13.67
N ILE A 74 -1.18 -8.81 -12.43
CA ILE A 74 -1.03 -10.01 -11.59
C ILE A 74 -1.82 -11.18 -12.19
N ASP A 75 -3.09 -10.99 -12.49
CA ASP A 75 -3.98 -12.03 -13.03
C ASP A 75 -3.48 -12.56 -14.37
N THR A 76 -2.97 -11.67 -15.24
CA THR A 76 -2.44 -12.05 -16.55
C THR A 76 -1.05 -12.69 -16.48
N GLY A 77 -0.41 -12.69 -15.32
CA GLY A 77 0.87 -13.37 -15.08
C GLY A 77 2.10 -12.57 -15.48
N LEU A 78 2.03 -11.24 -15.43
CA LEU A 78 3.20 -10.38 -15.70
C LEU A 78 4.39 -10.71 -14.77
N PHE A 79 4.12 -11.06 -13.52
CA PHE A 79 5.16 -11.38 -12.53
C PHE A 79 5.56 -12.85 -12.53
N ASP A 80 4.84 -13.74 -13.22
CA ASP A 80 5.09 -15.19 -13.18
C ASP A 80 6.49 -15.60 -13.65
N PRO A 81 7.07 -15.05 -14.74
CA PRO A 81 8.43 -15.40 -15.15
C PRO A 81 9.47 -15.04 -14.09
N LEU A 82 9.25 -13.93 -13.40
CA LEU A 82 10.15 -13.45 -12.34
C LEU A 82 9.99 -14.28 -11.06
N ILE A 83 8.75 -14.61 -10.68
CA ILE A 83 8.46 -15.56 -9.59
C ILE A 83 9.16 -16.89 -9.87
N ASN A 84 9.00 -17.43 -11.07
CA ASN A 84 9.62 -18.68 -11.49
C ASN A 84 11.15 -18.60 -11.53
N ALA A 85 11.72 -17.47 -11.97
CA ALA A 85 13.16 -17.24 -11.95
C ALA A 85 13.72 -17.21 -10.52
N ILE A 86 13.01 -16.52 -9.60
CA ILE A 86 13.37 -16.49 -8.17
C ILE A 86 13.30 -17.90 -7.59
N LEU A 87 12.22 -18.63 -7.81
CA LEU A 87 12.06 -20.00 -7.32
C LEU A 87 13.17 -20.93 -7.85
N LYS A 88 13.49 -20.86 -9.14
CA LYS A 88 14.59 -21.63 -9.74
C LYS A 88 15.97 -21.25 -9.20
N ALA A 89 16.19 -19.96 -8.91
CA ALA A 89 17.45 -19.47 -8.37
C ALA A 89 17.71 -19.88 -6.92
N THR A 90 16.67 -20.26 -6.18
CA THR A 90 16.80 -20.64 -4.75
C THR A 90 17.59 -21.91 -4.55
N LYS A 91 17.50 -22.90 -5.46
CA LYS A 91 18.24 -24.18 -5.45
C LYS A 91 18.39 -24.82 -4.04
N GLY A 92 17.42 -24.65 -3.16
CA GLY A 92 17.46 -25.19 -1.81
C GLY A 92 18.42 -24.48 -0.83
N ASP A 93 19.06 -23.38 -1.21
CA ASP A 93 19.90 -22.58 -0.33
C ASP A 93 19.04 -21.59 0.50
N PRO A 94 19.05 -21.70 1.85
CA PRO A 94 18.29 -20.80 2.72
C PRO A 94 18.53 -19.31 2.45
N VAL A 95 19.75 -18.91 2.14
CA VAL A 95 20.08 -17.50 1.84
C VAL A 95 19.33 -17.03 0.59
N ARG A 96 19.35 -17.84 -0.47
CA ARG A 96 18.70 -17.49 -1.72
C ARG A 96 17.17 -17.48 -1.58
N VAL A 97 16.60 -18.40 -0.78
CA VAL A 97 15.17 -18.45 -0.50
C VAL A 97 14.73 -17.20 0.24
N VAL A 98 15.44 -16.81 1.30
CA VAL A 98 15.08 -15.65 2.13
C VAL A 98 15.23 -14.34 1.35
N VAL A 99 16.32 -14.17 0.60
CA VAL A 99 16.51 -13.01 -0.28
C VAL A 99 15.48 -12.99 -1.42
N GLY A 100 15.21 -14.16 -2.01
CA GLY A 100 14.17 -14.31 -3.04
C GLY A 100 12.77 -13.94 -2.53
N THR A 101 12.46 -14.27 -1.27
CA THR A 101 11.21 -13.86 -0.61
C THR A 101 11.10 -12.34 -0.52
N ALA A 102 12.17 -11.66 -0.10
CA ALA A 102 12.18 -10.19 -0.01
C ALA A 102 12.02 -9.54 -1.39
N LEU A 103 12.72 -10.05 -2.41
CA LEU A 103 12.58 -9.57 -3.79
C LEU A 103 11.17 -9.76 -4.32
N LEU A 104 10.59 -10.94 -4.12
CA LEU A 104 9.23 -11.24 -4.56
C LEU A 104 8.21 -10.33 -3.87
N ALA A 105 8.33 -10.19 -2.55
CA ALA A 105 7.47 -9.29 -1.78
C ALA A 105 7.52 -7.85 -2.31
N GLY A 106 8.73 -7.34 -2.61
CA GLY A 106 8.91 -6.00 -3.16
C GLY A 106 8.27 -5.80 -4.53
N LEU A 107 8.35 -6.80 -5.38
CA LEU A 107 7.77 -6.74 -6.72
C LEU A 107 6.25 -6.81 -6.69
N VAL A 108 5.70 -7.70 -5.89
CA VAL A 108 4.24 -7.82 -5.73
C VAL A 108 3.68 -6.56 -5.07
N SER A 109 4.37 -6.00 -4.07
CA SER A 109 3.95 -4.78 -3.37
C SER A 109 3.91 -3.52 -4.24
N LEU A 110 4.36 -3.58 -5.49
CA LEU A 110 4.20 -2.47 -6.44
C LEU A 110 2.73 -2.15 -6.75
N ASP A 111 1.80 -3.05 -6.46
CA ASP A 111 0.36 -2.78 -6.59
C ASP A 111 -0.16 -1.77 -5.55
N GLY A 112 0.61 -1.52 -4.49
CA GLY A 112 0.23 -0.62 -3.40
C GLY A 112 -0.77 -1.22 -2.41
N ASP A 113 -1.05 -2.54 -2.49
CA ASP A 113 -1.94 -3.25 -1.58
C ASP A 113 -1.19 -4.31 -0.74
N GLY A 114 -1.38 -4.22 0.58
CA GLY A 114 -0.76 -5.15 1.51
C GLY A 114 -1.34 -6.56 1.44
N ALA A 115 -2.66 -6.69 1.29
CA ALA A 115 -3.33 -7.99 1.30
C ALA A 115 -2.85 -8.87 0.14
N THR A 116 -2.81 -8.31 -1.06
CA THR A 116 -2.30 -8.98 -2.27
C THR A 116 -0.84 -9.42 -2.09
N THR A 117 -0.01 -8.53 -1.56
CA THR A 117 1.41 -8.84 -1.26
C THR A 117 1.54 -10.06 -0.35
N TYR A 118 0.79 -10.11 0.75
CA TYR A 118 0.87 -11.23 1.69
C TYR A 118 0.37 -12.53 1.08
N ILE A 119 -0.77 -12.51 0.40
CA ILE A 119 -1.37 -13.69 -0.21
C ILE A 119 -0.40 -14.28 -1.25
N ILE A 120 0.07 -13.48 -2.20
CA ILE A 120 0.92 -13.97 -3.29
C ILE A 120 2.28 -14.42 -2.77
N THR A 121 2.94 -13.59 -1.93
CA THR A 121 4.27 -13.95 -1.40
C THR A 121 4.20 -15.23 -0.53
N THR A 122 3.16 -15.33 0.31
CA THR A 122 2.98 -16.52 1.15
C THR A 122 2.66 -17.74 0.31
N SER A 123 1.74 -17.66 -0.64
CA SER A 123 1.39 -18.79 -1.51
C SER A 123 2.60 -19.29 -2.32
N ALA A 124 3.44 -18.39 -2.81
CA ALA A 124 4.61 -18.76 -3.59
C ALA A 124 5.76 -19.33 -2.75
N MET A 125 6.00 -18.81 -1.54
CA MET A 125 7.22 -19.09 -0.79
C MET A 125 7.05 -19.97 0.44
N LEU A 126 5.82 -20.09 0.99
CA LEU A 126 5.57 -20.83 2.24
C LEU A 126 5.99 -22.30 2.16
N ALA A 127 5.65 -22.95 1.06
CA ALA A 127 5.97 -24.37 0.88
C ALA A 127 7.49 -24.59 0.83
N VAL A 128 8.24 -23.67 0.18
CA VAL A 128 9.72 -23.71 0.14
C VAL A 128 10.30 -23.48 1.53
N HIS A 129 9.79 -22.48 2.27
CA HIS A 129 10.22 -22.20 3.64
C HIS A 129 9.99 -23.40 4.56
N ARG A 130 8.79 -24.04 4.48
CA ARG A 130 8.47 -25.25 5.26
C ARG A 130 9.37 -26.44 4.92
N LYS A 131 9.60 -26.69 3.64
CA LYS A 131 10.45 -27.80 3.17
C LYS A 131 11.89 -27.66 3.68
N LEU A 132 12.41 -26.45 3.68
CA LEU A 132 13.76 -26.14 4.17
C LEU A 132 13.81 -25.92 5.69
N LYS A 133 12.68 -26.01 6.40
CA LYS A 133 12.57 -25.76 7.85
C LYS A 133 13.11 -24.38 8.26
N ILE A 134 12.97 -23.38 7.38
CA ILE A 134 13.28 -21.98 7.68
C ILE A 134 12.29 -21.49 8.73
N ASP A 135 12.73 -20.60 9.62
CA ASP A 135 11.88 -20.02 10.66
C ASP A 135 10.61 -19.39 10.02
N PRO A 136 9.41 -19.81 10.43
CA PRO A 136 8.15 -19.33 9.83
C PRO A 136 7.92 -17.83 9.99
N VAL A 137 8.58 -17.17 10.95
CA VAL A 137 8.46 -15.72 11.19
C VAL A 137 9.18 -14.89 10.10
N ILE A 138 10.20 -15.44 9.46
CA ILE A 138 11.01 -14.71 8.47
C ILE A 138 10.18 -14.29 7.26
N LEU A 139 9.34 -15.17 6.73
CA LEU A 139 8.53 -14.89 5.54
C LEU A 139 7.59 -13.69 5.74
N PRO A 140 6.68 -13.69 6.75
CA PRO A 140 5.80 -12.56 6.98
C PRO A 140 6.57 -11.28 7.35
N THR A 141 7.68 -11.40 8.10
CA THR A 141 8.52 -10.23 8.45
C THR A 141 9.04 -9.53 7.19
N LEU A 142 9.60 -10.27 6.25
CA LEU A 142 10.10 -9.68 5.00
C LEU A 142 8.99 -9.11 4.13
N ALA A 143 7.84 -9.79 4.09
CA ALA A 143 6.67 -9.31 3.35
C ALA A 143 6.16 -7.97 3.94
N ILE A 144 6.06 -7.87 5.26
CA ILE A 144 5.63 -6.64 5.96
C ILE A 144 6.64 -5.50 5.74
N MET A 145 7.93 -5.77 5.93
CA MET A 145 8.97 -4.76 5.74
C MET A 145 8.96 -4.21 4.30
N GLN A 146 8.89 -5.10 3.32
CA GLN A 146 8.93 -4.71 1.92
C GLN A 146 7.66 -3.96 1.50
N ASN A 147 6.49 -4.42 1.96
CA ASN A 147 5.23 -3.73 1.75
C ASN A 147 5.26 -2.32 2.38
N GLY A 148 5.84 -2.16 3.56
CA GLY A 148 6.00 -0.85 4.20
C GLY A 148 6.79 0.14 3.36
N VAL A 149 7.87 -0.30 2.71
CA VAL A 149 8.66 0.56 1.80
C VAL A 149 7.91 0.83 0.49
N MET A 150 7.29 -0.19 -0.11
CA MET A 150 6.60 -0.03 -1.39
C MET A 150 5.29 0.75 -1.27
N ASN A 151 4.66 0.79 -0.10
CA ASN A 151 3.49 1.65 0.16
C ASN A 151 3.79 3.17 0.09
N ILE A 152 5.06 3.55 -0.04
CA ILE A 152 5.48 4.94 -0.31
C ILE A 152 5.21 5.34 -1.78
N THR A 153 4.89 4.39 -2.66
CA THR A 153 4.51 4.71 -4.05
C THR A 153 3.32 5.68 -4.11
N PRO A 154 3.19 6.51 -5.17
CA PRO A 154 2.13 7.51 -5.24
C PRO A 154 0.71 6.95 -5.11
N TRP A 155 0.48 5.73 -5.57
CA TRP A 155 -0.80 5.01 -5.47
C TRP A 155 -0.92 4.16 -4.20
N GLY A 156 0.11 4.11 -3.37
CA GLY A 156 0.05 3.45 -2.06
C GLY A 156 -0.93 4.18 -1.13
N GLY A 157 -1.66 3.40 -0.34
CA GLY A 157 -2.71 3.95 0.54
C GLY A 157 -2.24 5.05 1.51
N PRO A 158 -1.11 4.92 2.21
CA PRO A 158 -0.58 5.98 3.08
C PRO A 158 -0.20 7.24 2.32
N THR A 159 0.54 7.12 1.23
CA THR A 159 1.02 8.25 0.41
C THR A 159 -0.15 9.03 -0.17
N ALA A 160 -1.14 8.34 -0.69
CA ALA A 160 -2.34 8.97 -1.23
C ALA A 160 -3.13 9.75 -0.18
N ARG A 161 -3.19 9.26 1.06
CA ARG A 161 -3.84 9.99 2.17
C ARG A 161 -3.07 11.26 2.54
N VAL A 162 -1.73 11.20 2.55
CA VAL A 162 -0.88 12.38 2.79
C VAL A 162 -1.06 13.41 1.68
N MET A 163 -1.07 12.98 0.39
CA MET A 163 -1.33 13.87 -0.73
C MET A 163 -2.70 14.57 -0.59
N ALA A 164 -3.73 13.80 -0.24
CA ALA A 164 -5.06 14.34 -0.03
C ALA A 164 -5.13 15.32 1.15
N ALA A 165 -4.48 14.99 2.27
CA ALA A 165 -4.49 15.82 3.47
C ALA A 165 -3.70 17.13 3.30
N LEU A 166 -2.57 17.09 2.60
CA LEU A 166 -1.68 18.23 2.41
C LEU A 166 -1.92 18.98 1.08
N ASN A 167 -2.86 18.50 0.26
CA ASN A 167 -3.14 19.04 -1.07
C ASN A 167 -1.87 19.13 -1.96
N LEU A 168 -1.09 18.05 -1.96
CA LEU A 168 0.15 17.93 -2.72
C LEU A 168 -0.07 17.08 -3.97
N ASP A 169 0.62 17.45 -5.05
CA ASP A 169 0.72 16.58 -6.21
C ASP A 169 1.63 15.38 -5.95
N ALA A 170 1.35 14.27 -6.65
CA ALA A 170 2.13 13.05 -6.49
C ALA A 170 3.64 13.26 -6.75
N SER A 171 4.00 14.10 -7.72
CA SER A 171 5.40 14.44 -8.00
C SER A 171 6.07 15.20 -6.86
N GLN A 172 5.35 16.10 -6.19
CA GLN A 172 5.87 16.90 -5.08
C GLN A 172 6.17 16.02 -3.84
N LEU A 173 5.32 15.04 -3.57
CA LEU A 173 5.50 14.15 -2.43
C LEU A 173 6.43 12.98 -2.75
N PHE A 174 6.26 12.34 -3.90
CA PHE A 174 6.95 11.08 -4.22
C PHE A 174 8.41 11.28 -4.63
N THR A 175 8.72 12.32 -5.43
CA THR A 175 10.07 12.53 -5.92
C THR A 175 11.14 12.62 -4.80
N PRO A 176 10.90 13.35 -3.69
CA PRO A 176 11.84 13.37 -2.57
C PRO A 176 11.96 12.02 -1.82
N LEU A 177 10.94 11.15 -1.92
CA LEU A 177 10.92 9.86 -1.23
C LEU A 177 11.62 8.74 -2.01
N ILE A 178 11.83 8.92 -3.32
CA ILE A 178 12.47 7.91 -4.18
C ILE A 178 13.82 7.42 -3.62
N PRO A 179 14.78 8.29 -3.22
CA PRO A 179 16.04 7.82 -2.62
C PRO A 179 15.82 6.99 -1.36
N GLY A 180 14.85 7.39 -0.52
CA GLY A 180 14.48 6.65 0.69
C GLY A 180 13.93 5.25 0.38
N MET A 181 13.13 5.10 -0.69
CA MET A 181 12.65 3.79 -1.14
C MET A 181 13.79 2.86 -1.57
N PHE A 182 14.76 3.37 -2.33
CA PHE A 182 15.92 2.57 -2.73
C PHE A 182 16.77 2.17 -1.53
N ILE A 183 17.04 3.09 -0.60
CA ILE A 183 17.77 2.80 0.64
C ILE A 183 17.01 1.79 1.50
N GLY A 184 15.70 1.97 1.66
CA GLY A 184 14.84 1.05 2.41
C GLY A 184 14.83 -0.36 1.81
N THR A 185 14.65 -0.46 0.49
CA THR A 185 14.70 -1.74 -0.22
C THR A 185 16.07 -2.41 -0.08
N ALA A 186 17.18 -1.66 -0.26
CA ALA A 186 18.53 -2.18 -0.08
C ALA A 186 18.77 -2.67 1.36
N TRP A 187 18.27 -1.92 2.35
CA TRP A 187 18.31 -2.33 3.75
C TRP A 187 17.55 -3.64 4.00
N ILE A 188 16.35 -3.79 3.45
CA ILE A 188 15.55 -5.01 3.60
C ILE A 188 16.25 -6.21 2.94
N LEU A 189 16.85 -6.02 1.77
CA LEU A 189 17.65 -7.06 1.12
C LEU A 189 18.87 -7.45 1.94
N PHE A 190 19.53 -6.48 2.58
CA PHE A 190 20.62 -6.75 3.52
C PHE A 190 20.12 -7.53 4.75
N VAL A 191 19.00 -7.15 5.34
CA VAL A 191 18.38 -7.89 6.46
C VAL A 191 18.00 -9.31 6.04
N ALA A 192 17.38 -9.47 4.86
CA ALA A 192 17.07 -10.78 4.30
C ALA A 192 18.31 -11.66 4.12
N TYR A 193 19.40 -11.07 3.61
CA TYR A 193 20.68 -11.76 3.50
C TYR A 193 21.22 -12.21 4.86
N ARG A 194 21.14 -11.34 5.89
CA ARG A 194 21.57 -11.66 7.26
C ARG A 194 20.72 -12.78 7.87
N PHE A 195 19.38 -12.72 7.70
CA PHE A 195 18.49 -13.82 8.12
C PHE A 195 18.82 -15.11 7.37
N GLY A 196 19.05 -15.06 6.08
CA GLY A 196 19.46 -16.23 5.30
C GLY A 196 20.75 -16.87 5.80
N ILE A 197 21.78 -16.07 6.15
CA ILE A 197 23.02 -16.59 6.74
C ILE A 197 22.76 -17.23 8.12
N ALA A 198 21.94 -16.58 8.95
CA ALA A 198 21.58 -17.12 10.26
C ALA A 198 20.87 -18.47 10.13
N GLU A 199 19.92 -18.59 9.20
CA GLU A 199 19.21 -19.83 8.91
C GLU A 199 20.13 -20.90 8.31
N ARG A 200 21.03 -20.54 7.41
CA ARG A 200 22.06 -21.48 6.89
C ARG A 200 22.92 -22.07 8.01
N LYS A 201 23.35 -21.25 8.97
CA LYS A 201 24.09 -21.70 10.16
C LYS A 201 23.24 -22.57 11.08
N ARG A 202 21.98 -22.17 11.33
CA ARG A 202 21.04 -22.90 12.18
C ARG A 202 20.73 -24.29 11.62
N LEU A 203 20.59 -24.41 10.32
CA LEU A 203 20.24 -25.65 9.62
C LEU A 203 21.46 -26.54 9.34
N GLY A 204 22.69 -26.08 9.66
CA GLY A 204 23.93 -26.84 9.45
C GLY A 204 24.28 -27.08 7.98
N VAL A 205 23.68 -26.32 7.04
CA VAL A 205 23.94 -26.44 5.60
C VAL A 205 25.27 -25.74 5.27
N LEU A 206 26.38 -26.44 5.48
CA LEU A 206 27.71 -25.94 5.17
C LEU A 206 28.05 -26.03 3.67
N ASN A 207 27.37 -26.88 2.93
CA ASN A 207 27.50 -26.99 1.48
C ASN A 207 26.08 -27.05 0.87
N PRO A 208 25.77 -26.25 -0.15
CA PRO A 208 24.53 -26.42 -0.91
C PRO A 208 24.65 -27.73 -1.71
N VAL A 209 24.23 -28.83 -1.11
CA VAL A 209 24.02 -30.05 -1.88
C VAL A 209 22.88 -29.75 -2.83
N CYS A 210 23.23 -29.66 -4.11
CA CYS A 210 22.29 -29.62 -5.23
C CYS A 210 21.46 -30.91 -5.19
N THR A 211 20.40 -30.92 -4.41
CA THR A 211 19.36 -31.94 -4.57
C THR A 211 18.55 -31.51 -5.77
N GLU A 212 18.93 -32.14 -6.87
CA GLU A 212 18.39 -31.89 -8.20
C GLU A 212 16.86 -31.92 -8.23
N THR A 213 16.31 -30.95 -8.94
CA THR A 213 15.17 -31.03 -9.87
C THR A 213 13.81 -31.58 -9.40
N ALA A 214 13.69 -32.29 -8.30
CA ALA A 214 12.41 -32.83 -7.86
C ALA A 214 11.49 -31.82 -7.13
N ALA A 215 12.00 -30.62 -6.79
CA ALA A 215 11.26 -29.65 -5.99
C ALA A 215 10.48 -28.59 -6.81
N VAL A 216 10.77 -28.47 -8.09
CA VAL A 216 10.17 -27.43 -8.95
C VAL A 216 8.93 -27.92 -9.69
N SER A 217 8.84 -29.24 -9.95
CA SER A 217 7.71 -29.83 -10.67
C SER A 217 6.48 -30.12 -9.79
N GLU A 218 6.64 -30.19 -8.46
CA GLU A 218 5.51 -30.37 -7.53
C GLU A 218 4.97 -29.04 -6.94
N PHE A 219 5.63 -27.92 -7.22
CA PHE A 219 5.20 -26.58 -6.81
C PHE A 219 4.44 -25.86 -7.93
N THR A 220 3.50 -26.52 -8.56
CA THR A 220 2.33 -25.80 -9.02
C THR A 220 1.60 -25.37 -7.75
N VAL A 221 1.70 -24.07 -7.40
CA VAL A 221 0.66 -23.43 -6.59
C VAL A 221 -0.64 -24.01 -7.13
N GLU A 222 -1.43 -24.68 -6.29
CA GLU A 222 -2.82 -24.95 -6.63
C GLU A 222 -3.46 -23.57 -6.81
N LEU A 223 -3.18 -22.96 -7.94
CA LEU A 223 -3.90 -21.80 -8.42
C LEU A 223 -5.33 -22.33 -8.57
N ASP A 224 -6.23 -21.74 -7.86
CA ASP A 224 -7.65 -21.90 -8.09
C ASP A 224 -7.85 -22.01 -9.60
N GLU A 225 -8.53 -23.04 -10.09
CA GLU A 225 -8.69 -23.30 -11.52
C GLU A 225 -9.15 -22.03 -12.26
N GLY A 226 -9.91 -21.16 -11.59
CA GLY A 226 -10.28 -19.84 -12.06
C GLY A 226 -9.09 -18.90 -12.30
N ALA A 227 -8.08 -18.91 -11.44
CA ALA A 227 -6.90 -18.06 -11.60
C ALA A 227 -6.00 -18.52 -12.76
N ALA A 228 -5.89 -19.83 -12.99
CA ALA A 228 -5.14 -20.37 -14.11
C ALA A 228 -5.73 -19.97 -15.47
N ALA A 229 -7.06 -19.91 -15.58
CA ALA A 229 -7.76 -19.49 -16.80
C ALA A 229 -7.53 -18.01 -17.18
N LEU A 230 -7.11 -17.19 -16.24
CA LEU A 230 -6.83 -15.75 -16.45
C LEU A 230 -5.43 -15.50 -16.99
N LYS A 231 -4.50 -16.43 -16.83
CA LYS A 231 -3.10 -16.28 -17.28
C LYS A 231 -3.01 -16.06 -18.80
N ARG A 232 -2.19 -15.10 -19.20
CA ARG A 232 -1.98 -14.70 -20.60
C ARG A 232 -0.49 -14.69 -20.95
N PRO A 233 0.20 -15.85 -20.94
CA PRO A 233 1.65 -15.91 -21.15
C PRO A 233 2.08 -15.34 -22.52
N LYS A 234 1.22 -15.43 -23.54
CA LYS A 234 1.49 -14.85 -24.86
C LYS A 234 1.49 -13.32 -24.87
N MET A 235 0.81 -12.69 -23.91
CA MET A 235 0.72 -11.23 -23.77
C MET A 235 1.78 -10.65 -22.85
N PHE A 236 2.68 -11.48 -22.31
CA PHE A 236 3.70 -11.06 -21.35
C PHE A 236 4.51 -9.85 -21.85
N TRP A 237 5.06 -9.92 -23.07
CA TRP A 237 5.87 -8.83 -23.62
C TRP A 237 5.07 -7.54 -23.83
N ILE A 238 3.81 -7.66 -24.22
CA ILE A 238 2.92 -6.50 -24.41
C ILE A 238 2.62 -5.87 -23.07
N ASN A 239 2.25 -6.67 -22.06
CA ASN A 239 1.97 -6.19 -20.71
C ASN A 239 3.21 -5.58 -20.05
N LEU A 240 4.40 -6.18 -20.25
CA LEU A 240 5.66 -5.63 -19.76
C LEU A 240 5.96 -4.27 -20.41
N THR A 241 5.85 -4.17 -21.73
CA THR A 241 6.08 -2.92 -22.48
C THR A 241 5.10 -1.83 -22.03
N LEU A 242 3.81 -2.16 -21.88
CA LEU A 242 2.80 -1.24 -21.35
C LEU A 242 3.17 -0.74 -19.95
N THR A 243 3.59 -1.64 -19.06
CA THR A 243 3.99 -1.27 -17.71
C THR A 243 5.23 -0.38 -17.71
N VAL A 244 6.23 -0.69 -18.53
CA VAL A 244 7.44 0.15 -18.66
C VAL A 244 7.09 1.54 -19.22
N ILE A 245 6.28 1.61 -20.27
CA ILE A 245 5.82 2.88 -20.83
C ILE A 245 5.07 3.70 -19.76
N LEU A 246 4.14 3.06 -19.05
CA LEU A 246 3.39 3.69 -17.96
C LEU A 246 4.33 4.26 -16.89
N MET A 247 5.35 3.49 -16.46
CA MET A 247 6.33 3.93 -15.47
C MET A 247 7.21 5.07 -16.00
N VAL A 248 7.63 5.02 -17.25
CA VAL A 248 8.40 6.12 -17.89
C VAL A 248 7.56 7.39 -17.97
N CYS A 249 6.30 7.29 -18.40
CA CYS A 249 5.39 8.42 -18.44
C CYS A 249 5.12 9.01 -17.05
N LEU A 250 5.05 8.16 -16.02
CA LEU A 250 4.87 8.55 -14.64
C LEU A 250 6.07 9.35 -14.12
N VAL A 251 7.28 8.84 -14.31
CA VAL A 251 8.51 9.52 -13.88
C VAL A 251 8.76 10.79 -14.71
N GLY A 252 8.43 10.75 -16.00
CA GLY A 252 8.56 11.89 -16.90
C GLY A 252 7.53 13.01 -16.70
N GLY A 253 6.46 12.74 -15.93
CA GLY A 253 5.42 13.74 -15.65
C GLY A 253 4.63 14.18 -16.88
N PHE A 254 4.55 13.34 -17.94
CA PHE A 254 3.90 13.71 -19.20
C PHE A 254 2.38 13.91 -19.09
N LEU A 255 1.75 13.22 -18.15
CA LEU A 255 0.31 13.28 -17.89
C LEU A 255 0.05 13.23 -16.38
N PRO A 256 -1.08 13.80 -15.92
CA PRO A 256 -1.54 13.60 -14.55
C PRO A 256 -1.70 12.11 -14.25
N LEU A 257 -1.24 11.67 -13.08
CA LEU A 257 -1.19 10.26 -12.68
C LEU A 257 -2.54 9.54 -12.75
N ASN A 258 -3.62 10.24 -12.36
CA ASN A 258 -4.97 9.70 -12.43
C ASN A 258 -5.38 9.38 -13.88
N VAL A 259 -5.09 10.28 -14.81
CA VAL A 259 -5.36 10.08 -16.25
C VAL A 259 -4.50 8.95 -16.80
N LEU A 260 -3.23 8.91 -16.44
CA LEU A 260 -2.28 7.90 -16.90
C LEU A 260 -2.75 6.49 -16.52
N PHE A 261 -3.14 6.29 -15.26
CA PHE A 261 -3.66 5.00 -14.81
C PHE A 261 -5.02 4.65 -15.40
N MET A 262 -5.91 5.63 -15.62
CA MET A 262 -7.18 5.41 -16.30
C MET A 262 -6.97 4.89 -17.72
N VAL A 263 -6.14 5.58 -18.50
CA VAL A 263 -5.81 5.19 -19.86
C VAL A 263 -5.09 3.84 -19.90
N GLY A 264 -4.09 3.66 -19.03
CA GLY A 264 -3.36 2.40 -18.90
C GLY A 264 -4.29 1.21 -18.60
N THR A 265 -5.20 1.38 -17.65
CA THR A 265 -6.20 0.35 -17.30
C THR A 265 -7.13 0.03 -18.46
N ALA A 266 -7.64 1.06 -19.15
CA ALA A 266 -8.52 0.86 -20.31
C ALA A 266 -7.83 0.08 -21.43
N ILE A 267 -6.58 0.45 -21.77
CA ILE A 267 -5.76 -0.26 -22.77
C ILE A 267 -5.51 -1.70 -22.32
N THR A 268 -5.16 -1.91 -21.08
CA THR A 268 -4.85 -3.23 -20.53
C THR A 268 -6.09 -4.15 -20.54
N LEU A 269 -7.27 -3.62 -20.20
CA LEU A 269 -8.53 -4.36 -20.28
C LEU A 269 -8.84 -4.79 -21.72
N LEU A 270 -8.69 -3.90 -22.69
CA LEU A 270 -8.93 -4.21 -24.10
C LEU A 270 -8.01 -5.31 -24.62
N ILE A 271 -6.73 -5.26 -24.25
CA ILE A 271 -5.72 -6.22 -24.73
C ILE A 271 -5.89 -7.58 -24.08
N ASN A 272 -6.09 -7.63 -22.77
CA ASN A 272 -6.10 -8.88 -22.02
C ASN A 272 -7.47 -9.55 -21.96
N TYR A 273 -8.55 -8.76 -22.03
CA TYR A 273 -9.93 -9.22 -21.91
C TYR A 273 -10.81 -8.67 -23.05
N PRO A 274 -10.69 -9.20 -24.30
CA PRO A 274 -11.45 -8.68 -25.43
C PRO A 274 -12.97 -8.92 -25.32
N ASN A 275 -13.39 -9.85 -24.46
CA ASN A 275 -14.80 -10.14 -24.24
C ASN A 275 -15.39 -9.19 -23.18
N LEU A 276 -16.40 -8.41 -23.55
CA LEU A 276 -17.05 -7.41 -22.68
C LEU A 276 -17.65 -8.01 -21.40
N LYS A 277 -18.18 -9.23 -21.45
CA LYS A 277 -18.70 -9.91 -20.25
C LYS A 277 -17.58 -10.19 -19.26
N VAL A 278 -16.45 -10.69 -19.75
CA VAL A 278 -15.26 -10.96 -18.92
C VAL A 278 -14.70 -9.65 -18.36
N GLN A 279 -14.68 -8.56 -19.14
CA GLN A 279 -14.28 -7.24 -18.61
C GLN A 279 -15.15 -6.82 -17.45
N ALA A 280 -16.49 -6.90 -17.59
CA ALA A 280 -17.42 -6.51 -16.54
C ALA A 280 -17.25 -7.37 -15.28
N GLU A 281 -17.08 -8.68 -15.43
CA GLU A 281 -16.81 -9.61 -14.32
C GLU A 281 -15.50 -9.25 -13.60
N ARG A 282 -14.43 -8.97 -14.35
CA ARG A 282 -13.14 -8.58 -13.76
C ARG A 282 -13.22 -7.23 -13.03
N ILE A 283 -13.84 -6.22 -13.64
CA ILE A 283 -14.04 -4.91 -12.99
C ILE A 283 -14.83 -5.09 -11.69
N SER A 284 -15.89 -5.88 -11.70
CA SER A 284 -16.67 -6.16 -10.48
C SER A 284 -15.84 -6.87 -9.41
N TYR A 285 -15.02 -7.85 -9.79
CA TYR A 285 -14.13 -8.55 -8.88
C TYR A 285 -13.08 -7.62 -8.27
N TYR A 286 -12.39 -6.83 -9.09
CA TYR A 286 -11.39 -5.87 -8.61
C TYR A 286 -12.02 -4.77 -7.74
N GLY A 287 -13.28 -4.41 -8.02
CA GLY A 287 -14.04 -3.44 -7.23
C GLY A 287 -14.11 -3.79 -5.74
N THR A 288 -14.12 -5.07 -5.39
CA THR A 288 -14.13 -5.52 -3.99
C THR A 288 -12.88 -5.09 -3.22
N ASN A 289 -11.72 -5.07 -3.86
CA ASN A 289 -10.45 -4.63 -3.28
C ASN A 289 -10.29 -3.10 -3.32
N VAL A 290 -10.82 -2.47 -4.36
CA VAL A 290 -10.66 -1.04 -4.64
C VAL A 290 -11.61 -0.19 -3.80
N LEU A 291 -12.87 -0.61 -3.66
CA LEU A 291 -13.92 0.16 -2.99
C LEU A 291 -13.59 0.56 -1.54
N PRO A 292 -13.05 -0.32 -0.68
CA PRO A 292 -12.67 0.05 0.68
C PRO A 292 -11.65 1.18 0.72
N ASN A 293 -10.64 1.14 -0.14
CA ASN A 293 -9.58 2.16 -0.21
C ASN A 293 -10.13 3.51 -0.67
N ILE A 294 -10.93 3.53 -1.74
CA ILE A 294 -11.57 4.76 -2.24
C ILE A 294 -12.50 5.36 -1.17
N SER A 295 -13.31 4.54 -0.52
CA SER A 295 -14.24 4.98 0.52
C SER A 295 -13.52 5.68 1.67
N MET A 296 -12.35 5.17 2.06
CA MET A 296 -11.53 5.80 3.10
C MET A 296 -10.95 7.14 2.63
N VAL A 297 -10.49 7.25 1.38
CA VAL A 297 -9.96 8.50 0.84
C VAL A 297 -11.05 9.56 0.73
N LEU A 298 -12.23 9.20 0.22
CA LEU A 298 -13.38 10.12 0.14
C LEU A 298 -13.86 10.53 1.54
N GLY A 299 -13.91 9.60 2.49
CA GLY A 299 -14.21 9.89 3.89
C GLY A 299 -13.21 10.87 4.51
N ALA A 300 -11.91 10.68 4.26
CA ALA A 300 -10.88 11.61 4.67
C ALA A 300 -11.05 13.00 4.02
N GLY A 301 -11.51 13.04 2.76
CA GLY A 301 -11.88 14.29 2.08
C GLY A 301 -12.98 15.05 2.82
N ILE A 302 -14.06 14.37 3.21
CA ILE A 302 -15.14 14.98 4.01
C ILE A 302 -14.59 15.49 5.35
N PHE A 303 -13.79 14.68 6.03
CA PHE A 303 -13.17 15.04 7.30
C PHE A 303 -12.33 16.32 7.18
N THR A 304 -11.39 16.34 6.23
CA THR A 304 -10.50 17.50 6.01
C THR A 304 -11.26 18.72 5.52
N GLY A 305 -12.24 18.55 4.62
CA GLY A 305 -13.08 19.63 4.11
C GLY A 305 -13.88 20.33 5.20
N ILE A 306 -14.49 19.58 6.12
CA ILE A 306 -15.22 20.14 7.26
C ILE A 306 -14.26 20.78 8.27
N MET A 307 -13.15 20.12 8.61
CA MET A 307 -12.18 20.69 9.55
C MET A 307 -11.54 21.99 9.03
N SER A 308 -11.27 22.08 7.73
CA SER A 308 -10.75 23.30 7.09
C SER A 308 -11.83 24.38 7.00
N GLY A 309 -13.04 24.04 6.57
CA GLY A 309 -14.14 24.98 6.43
C GLY A 309 -14.58 25.59 7.77
N THR A 310 -14.52 24.82 8.86
CA THR A 310 -14.79 25.29 10.23
C THR A 310 -13.60 25.99 10.88
N LYS A 311 -12.46 26.13 10.18
CA LYS A 311 -11.22 26.70 10.73
C LYS A 311 -10.62 25.92 11.91
N MET A 312 -11.02 24.66 12.12
CA MET A 312 -10.45 23.82 13.20
C MET A 312 -8.96 23.56 12.97
N ILE A 313 -8.55 23.23 11.73
CA ILE A 313 -7.14 22.97 11.39
C ILE A 313 -6.28 24.20 11.69
N ASP A 314 -6.68 25.37 11.24
CA ASP A 314 -5.95 26.62 11.46
C ASP A 314 -5.80 26.95 12.96
N ALA A 315 -6.89 26.77 13.69
CA ALA A 315 -6.91 27.04 15.15
C ALA A 315 -6.03 26.03 15.92
N MET A 316 -6.06 24.75 15.54
CA MET A 316 -5.20 23.71 16.11
C MET A 316 -3.72 24.00 15.80
N ALA A 317 -3.39 24.28 14.54
CA ALA A 317 -2.04 24.60 14.11
C ALA A 317 -1.49 25.82 14.85
N LYS A 318 -2.27 26.91 14.97
CA LYS A 318 -1.90 28.11 15.72
C LYS A 318 -1.67 27.81 17.22
N THR A 319 -2.50 26.95 17.81
CA THR A 319 -2.33 26.56 19.22
C THR A 319 -1.05 25.75 19.41
N LEU A 320 -0.73 24.84 18.49
CA LEU A 320 0.49 24.05 18.54
C LEU A 320 1.73 24.94 18.35
N THR A 321 1.74 25.77 17.29
CA THR A 321 2.89 26.65 17.01
C THR A 321 3.17 27.65 18.12
N ASN A 322 2.16 28.18 18.76
CA ASN A 322 2.33 29.10 19.88
C ASN A 322 2.94 28.43 21.15
N ASN A 323 2.83 27.12 21.29
CA ASN A 323 3.38 26.35 22.40
C ASN A 323 4.71 25.65 22.09
N ILE A 324 5.16 25.69 20.83
CA ILE A 324 6.45 25.11 20.40
C ILE A 324 7.50 26.23 20.44
N PRO A 325 8.59 26.09 21.18
CA PRO A 325 9.68 27.08 21.16
C PRO A 325 10.26 27.22 19.75
N GLU A 326 10.59 28.44 19.36
CA GLU A 326 11.17 28.73 18.01
C GLU A 326 12.43 27.88 17.73
N SER A 327 13.21 27.59 18.77
CA SER A 327 14.39 26.72 18.69
C SER A 327 14.09 25.27 18.24
N MET A 328 12.87 24.80 18.40
CA MET A 328 12.45 23.45 17.99
C MET A 328 11.96 23.38 16.54
N GLY A 329 11.70 24.52 15.90
CA GLY A 329 11.21 24.58 14.52
C GLY A 329 12.04 23.76 13.53
N PRO A 330 13.37 23.92 13.47
CA PRO A 330 14.25 23.13 12.56
C PRO A 330 14.25 21.62 12.85
N HIS A 331 13.88 21.22 14.07
CA HIS A 331 13.90 19.83 14.53
C HIS A 331 12.52 19.14 14.47
N LEU A 332 11.46 19.83 14.07
CA LEU A 332 10.10 19.29 14.04
C LEU A 332 9.99 18.04 13.15
N ALA A 333 10.63 18.03 11.99
CA ALA A 333 10.64 16.87 11.10
C ALA A 333 11.27 15.63 11.78
N LEU A 334 12.39 15.83 12.48
CA LEU A 334 13.07 14.76 13.21
C LEU A 334 12.21 14.26 14.39
N ILE A 335 11.63 15.19 15.15
CA ILE A 335 10.75 14.86 16.29
C ILE A 335 9.53 14.09 15.82
N THR A 336 8.87 14.55 14.74
CA THR A 336 7.71 13.87 14.17
C THR A 336 8.09 12.47 13.66
N GLY A 337 9.23 12.32 12.98
CA GLY A 337 9.75 11.03 12.52
C GLY A 337 10.03 10.07 13.68
N LEU A 338 10.66 10.53 14.75
CA LEU A 338 10.95 9.71 15.93
C LEU A 338 9.70 9.32 16.71
N THR A 339 8.72 10.24 16.82
CA THR A 339 7.46 9.97 17.54
C THR A 339 6.49 9.13 16.76
N SER A 340 6.56 9.11 15.42
CA SER A 340 5.68 8.28 14.58
C SER A 340 5.86 6.78 14.87
N LEU A 341 7.09 6.33 15.11
CA LEU A 341 7.42 4.93 15.34
C LEU A 341 6.73 4.32 16.57
N PRO A 342 6.82 4.93 17.80
CA PRO A 342 6.07 4.44 18.95
C PRO A 342 4.54 4.60 18.76
N PHE A 343 4.07 5.65 18.09
CA PHE A 343 2.64 5.82 17.84
C PHE A 343 2.08 4.73 16.93
N ASP A 344 2.78 4.37 15.86
CA ASP A 344 2.39 3.28 14.97
C ASP A 344 2.38 1.92 15.71
N TYR A 345 3.42 1.66 16.51
CA TYR A 345 3.50 0.45 17.33
C TYR A 345 2.35 0.35 18.34
N PHE A 346 2.04 1.44 19.06
CA PHE A 346 0.93 1.48 20.01
C PHE A 346 -0.42 1.27 19.33
N LEU A 347 -0.68 1.91 18.20
CA LEU A 347 -1.91 1.77 17.44
C LEU A 347 -2.08 0.33 16.95
N THR A 348 -1.05 -0.23 16.34
CA THR A 348 -1.08 -1.60 15.82
C THR A 348 -1.24 -2.62 16.93
N MET A 349 -0.48 -2.48 18.03
CA MET A 349 -0.56 -3.38 19.18
C MET A 349 -1.94 -3.33 19.87
N MET A 350 -2.51 -2.14 20.06
CA MET A 350 -3.85 -2.00 20.65
C MET A 350 -4.94 -2.57 19.73
N LEU A 351 -4.84 -2.42 18.42
CA LEU A 351 -5.77 -3.03 17.46
C LEU A 351 -5.67 -4.56 17.48
N THR A 352 -4.49 -5.12 17.77
CA THR A 352 -4.28 -6.58 17.83
C THR A 352 -4.73 -7.17 19.16
N ILE A 353 -4.53 -6.45 20.29
CA ILE A 353 -4.90 -6.95 21.64
C ILE A 353 -6.40 -6.81 21.89
N LEU A 354 -7.05 -5.80 21.33
CA LEU A 354 -8.49 -5.55 21.49
C LEU A 354 -9.35 -6.25 20.43
N GLY A 355 -8.76 -6.97 19.49
CA GLY A 355 -9.40 -7.80 18.47
C GLY A 355 -9.49 -9.22 18.81
#